data_04ffb91a30e50272b399e13cd1dad9e7
#
_entry.id   04ffb91a30e50272b399e13cd1dad9e7
#
_cell.length_a   1.000
_cell.length_b   1.000
_cell.length_c   1.000
_cell.angle_alpha   90.00
_cell.angle_beta   90.00
_cell.angle_gamma   90.00
#
_symmetry.space_group_name_H-M   'P 1'
#
loop_
_entity.id
_entity.type
_entity.pdbx_description
1 polymer ?
#
loop_
_entity_poly.entity_id
_entity_poly.type
_entity_poly.pdbx_seq_one_letter_code
_entity_poly.pdbx_strand_id
1 'polypeptide(L)'
;MPAGDGIHVDPDDLTAHAARLDRCAGSIDTAQQAGQHVRLGADAYGQLCAVMPVLLDGLQRTLVDGIGAAAASVRDTAEKVRTGADRYRSSDAHAKHLLDEVRQRPLDGARQPP
;
A
#
# COMPACT_ATOMS: atom_id res chain seq x y z
N MET A 1 0.24 -25.03 -19.84
CA MET A 1 0.89 -24.26 -18.80
C MET A 1 2.01 -25.08 -18.19
N PRO A 2 3.23 -24.61 -18.27
CA PRO A 2 4.33 -25.36 -17.67
C PRO A 2 4.12 -25.53 -16.18
N ALA A 3 4.45 -26.68 -15.67
CA ALA A 3 4.26 -27.02 -14.27
C ALA A 3 5.09 -26.13 -13.33
N GLY A 4 6.07 -25.41 -13.86
CA GLY A 4 6.88 -24.50 -13.10
C GLY A 4 6.32 -23.09 -12.95
N ASP A 5 5.19 -22.81 -13.61
CA ASP A 5 4.60 -21.46 -13.56
C ASP A 5 3.74 -21.28 -12.30
N GLY A 6 4.32 -21.46 -11.14
CA GLY A 6 3.71 -20.96 -9.93
C GLY A 6 3.74 -19.44 -9.93
N ILE A 7 3.06 -18.85 -8.96
CA ILE A 7 3.09 -17.40 -8.77
C ILE A 7 4.54 -17.00 -8.48
N HIS A 8 5.12 -16.26 -9.42
CA HIS A 8 6.46 -15.73 -9.24
C HIS A 8 6.34 -14.33 -8.66
N VAL A 9 6.73 -14.18 -7.42
CA VAL A 9 6.67 -12.91 -6.71
C VAL A 9 8.09 -12.43 -6.44
N ASP A 10 8.42 -11.25 -6.93
CA ASP A 10 9.67 -10.59 -6.63
C ASP A 10 9.43 -9.61 -5.46
N PRO A 11 10.04 -9.86 -4.28
CA PRO A 11 9.88 -8.96 -3.14
C PRO A 11 10.32 -7.53 -3.43
N ASP A 12 11.32 -7.33 -4.28
CA ASP A 12 11.77 -6.00 -4.64
C ASP A 12 10.72 -5.25 -5.46
N ASP A 13 10.01 -5.93 -6.33
CA ASP A 13 8.89 -5.36 -7.08
C ASP A 13 7.74 -4.96 -6.14
N LEU A 14 7.46 -5.78 -5.14
CA LEU A 14 6.46 -5.47 -4.13
C LEU A 14 6.84 -4.22 -3.32
N THR A 15 8.10 -4.13 -2.93
CA THR A 15 8.61 -2.96 -2.20
C THR A 15 8.52 -1.70 -3.06
N ALA A 16 8.86 -1.78 -4.33
CA ALA A 16 8.74 -0.67 -5.28
C ALA A 16 7.28 -0.28 -5.46
N HIS A 17 6.37 -1.25 -5.52
CA HIS A 17 4.94 -0.99 -5.62
C HIS A 17 4.41 -0.28 -4.36
N ALA A 18 4.83 -0.72 -3.18
CA ALA A 18 4.47 -0.08 -1.93
C ALA A 18 4.94 1.38 -1.89
N ALA A 19 6.14 1.66 -2.39
CA ALA A 19 6.65 3.03 -2.48
C ALA A 19 5.80 3.90 -3.41
N ARG A 20 5.32 3.34 -4.52
CA ARG A 20 4.39 4.04 -5.42
C ARG A 20 3.05 4.33 -4.74
N LEU A 21 2.54 3.38 -3.97
CA LEU A 21 1.31 3.57 -3.21
C LEU A 21 1.46 4.69 -2.18
N ASP A 22 2.59 4.76 -1.50
CA ASP A 22 2.86 5.85 -0.57
C ASP A 22 2.91 7.22 -1.27
N ARG A 23 3.49 7.28 -2.46
CA ARG A 23 3.49 8.50 -3.27
C ARG A 23 2.08 8.90 -3.69
N CYS A 24 1.27 7.92 -4.08
CA CYS A 24 -0.15 8.16 -4.37
C CYS A 24 -0.87 8.72 -3.15
N ALA A 25 -0.64 8.15 -1.97
CA ALA A 25 -1.23 8.64 -0.74
C ALA A 25 -0.79 10.09 -0.45
N GLY A 26 0.48 10.42 -0.69
CA GLY A 26 0.98 11.78 -0.57
C GLY A 26 0.29 12.76 -1.52
N SER A 27 0.02 12.34 -2.76
CA SER A 27 -0.73 13.15 -3.71
C SER A 27 -2.17 13.37 -3.26
N ILE A 28 -2.79 12.34 -2.69
CA ILE A 28 -4.14 12.44 -2.12
C ILE A 28 -4.15 13.40 -0.93
N ASP A 29 -3.14 13.34 -0.07
CA ASP A 29 -3.00 14.29 1.04
C ASP A 29 -2.88 15.73 0.55
N THR A 30 -2.13 15.96 -0.51
CA THR A 30 -2.01 17.28 -1.12
C THR A 30 -3.36 17.77 -1.62
N ALA A 31 -4.15 16.89 -2.24
CA ALA A 31 -5.50 17.21 -2.66
C ALA A 31 -6.40 17.54 -1.47
N GLN A 32 -6.25 16.81 -0.37
CA GLN A 32 -7.01 17.08 0.85
C GLN A 32 -6.68 18.45 1.41
N GLN A 33 -5.39 18.80 1.49
CA GLN A 33 -4.95 20.10 1.97
C GLN A 33 -5.48 21.22 1.07
N ALA A 34 -5.43 21.05 -0.23
CA ALA A 34 -6.00 22.00 -1.18
C ALA A 34 -7.50 22.18 -0.96
N GLY A 35 -8.21 21.07 -0.73
CA GLY A 35 -9.64 21.12 -0.44
C GLY A 35 -9.96 21.85 0.85
N GLN A 36 -9.09 21.77 1.85
CA GLN A 36 -9.26 22.51 3.10
C GLN A 36 -9.10 24.02 2.93
N HIS A 37 -8.28 24.44 1.97
CA HIS A 37 -8.05 25.87 1.70
C HIS A 37 -9.10 26.47 0.78
N VAL A 38 -9.77 25.66 -0.02
CA VAL A 38 -10.83 26.16 -0.90
C VAL A 38 -12.12 26.26 -0.11
N ARG A 39 -12.47 27.48 0.25
CA ARG A 39 -13.75 27.77 0.90
C ARG A 39 -14.55 28.72 0.06
N LEU A 40 -15.78 28.31 -0.21
CA LEU A 40 -16.73 29.18 -0.86
C LEU A 40 -17.33 30.10 0.20
N GLY A 41 -16.84 31.32 0.27
CA GLY A 41 -17.31 32.32 1.21
C GLY A 41 -18.73 32.83 0.85
N ALA A 42 -19.37 33.46 1.83
CA ALA A 42 -20.68 34.08 1.64
C ALA A 42 -20.67 35.10 0.52
N ASP A 43 -19.56 35.76 0.28
CA ASP A 43 -19.40 36.78 -0.76
C ASP A 43 -19.56 36.22 -2.17
N ALA A 44 -19.29 34.93 -2.38
CA ALA A 44 -19.40 34.28 -3.70
C ALA A 44 -20.88 34.14 -4.14
N TYR A 45 -21.81 34.07 -3.18
CA TYR A 45 -23.22 33.78 -3.47
C TYR A 45 -24.15 34.95 -3.19
N GLY A 46 -23.66 36.02 -2.58
CA GLY A 46 -24.45 37.17 -2.20
C GLY A 46 -25.41 36.88 -1.03
N GLN A 47 -26.11 37.92 -0.59
CA GLN A 47 -26.98 37.84 0.58
C GLN A 47 -28.21 36.94 0.40
N LEU A 48 -28.70 36.80 -0.84
CA LEU A 48 -29.88 36.01 -1.11
C LEU A 48 -29.65 34.50 -1.02
N CYS A 49 -28.38 34.07 -1.08
CA CYS A 49 -28.00 32.66 -1.04
C CYS A 49 -27.15 32.35 0.19
N ALA A 50 -27.46 32.97 1.33
CA ALA A 50 -26.69 32.77 2.55
C ALA A 50 -26.73 31.35 3.08
N VAL A 51 -27.71 30.55 2.69
CA VAL A 51 -27.83 29.14 3.07
C VAL A 51 -26.89 28.27 2.27
N MET A 52 -26.54 28.64 1.04
CA MET A 52 -25.70 27.81 0.16
C MET A 52 -24.28 27.57 0.72
N PRO A 53 -23.57 28.59 1.26
CA PRO A 53 -22.27 28.34 1.85
C PRO A 53 -22.30 27.33 3.00
N VAL A 54 -23.35 27.33 3.81
CA VAL A 54 -23.50 26.40 4.92
C VAL A 54 -23.66 24.97 4.43
N LEU A 55 -24.51 24.78 3.43
CA LEU A 55 -24.73 23.46 2.82
C LEU A 55 -23.49 22.96 2.11
N LEU A 56 -22.83 23.83 1.36
CA LEU A 56 -21.60 23.49 0.63
C LEU A 56 -20.44 23.23 1.59
N ASP A 57 -20.35 23.93 2.71
CA ASP A 57 -19.32 23.70 3.71
C ASP A 57 -19.46 22.29 4.30
N GLY A 58 -20.67 21.85 4.63
CA GLY A 58 -20.92 20.50 5.10
C GLY A 58 -20.52 19.43 4.08
N LEU A 59 -20.90 19.64 2.83
CA LEU A 59 -20.53 18.72 1.75
C LEU A 59 -19.02 18.70 1.54
N GLN A 60 -18.38 19.86 1.55
CA GLN A 60 -16.94 19.99 1.38
C GLN A 60 -16.18 19.26 2.49
N ARG A 61 -16.61 19.39 3.74
CA ARG A 61 -16.01 18.65 4.86
C ARG A 61 -16.11 17.15 4.66
N THR A 62 -17.27 16.68 4.24
CA THR A 62 -17.47 15.26 3.97
C THR A 62 -16.54 14.76 2.87
N LEU A 63 -16.38 15.55 1.80
CA LEU A 63 -15.46 15.20 0.71
C LEU A 63 -14.00 15.21 1.17
N VAL A 64 -13.58 16.22 1.91
CA VAL A 64 -12.22 16.34 2.42
C VAL A 64 -11.90 15.19 3.38
N ASP A 65 -12.83 14.85 4.25
CA ASP A 65 -12.67 13.71 5.16
C ASP A 65 -12.59 12.39 4.39
N GLY A 66 -13.40 12.25 3.33
CA GLY A 66 -13.35 11.09 2.46
C GLY A 66 -12.00 10.96 1.74
N ILE A 67 -11.44 12.06 1.27
CA ILE A 67 -10.11 12.08 0.64
C ILE A 67 -9.04 11.66 1.64
N GLY A 68 -9.11 12.14 2.88
CA GLY A 68 -8.19 11.75 3.93
C GLY A 68 -8.29 10.27 4.28
N ALA A 69 -9.51 9.74 4.34
CA ALA A 69 -9.73 8.32 4.57
C ALA A 69 -9.17 7.48 3.43
N ALA A 70 -9.31 7.94 2.18
CA ALA A 70 -8.73 7.26 1.02
C ALA A 70 -7.20 7.22 1.10
N ALA A 71 -6.56 8.31 1.48
CA ALA A 71 -5.11 8.36 1.66
C ALA A 71 -4.65 7.38 2.74
N ALA A 72 -5.34 7.33 3.87
CA ALA A 72 -5.04 6.39 4.94
C ALA A 72 -5.18 4.94 4.48
N SER A 73 -6.21 4.65 3.69
CA SER A 73 -6.44 3.32 3.14
C SER A 73 -5.33 2.90 2.18
N VAL A 74 -4.85 3.81 1.33
CA VAL A 74 -3.75 3.53 0.41
C VAL A 74 -2.45 3.29 1.19
N ARG A 75 -2.18 4.05 2.24
CA ARG A 75 -1.01 3.83 3.10
C ARG A 75 -1.06 2.49 3.81
N ASP A 76 -2.23 2.11 4.30
CA ASP A 76 -2.42 0.81 4.93
C ASP A 76 -2.14 -0.33 3.95
N THR A 77 -2.61 -0.20 2.71
CA THR A 77 -2.32 -1.15 1.65
C THR A 77 -0.81 -1.22 1.36
N ALA A 78 -0.13 -0.06 1.31
CA ALA A 78 1.30 -0.01 1.10
C ALA A 78 2.07 -0.74 2.21
N GLU A 79 1.64 -0.56 3.45
CA GLU A 79 2.24 -1.25 4.59
C GLU A 79 2.05 -2.76 4.51
N LYS A 80 0.86 -3.20 4.15
CA LYS A 80 0.56 -4.62 3.95
C LYS A 80 1.39 -5.22 2.83
N VAL A 81 1.59 -4.49 1.75
CA VAL A 81 2.45 -4.93 0.63
C VAL A 81 3.90 -5.06 1.10
N ARG A 82 4.40 -4.12 1.89
CA ARG A 82 5.75 -4.21 2.47
C ARG A 82 5.90 -5.41 3.38
N THR A 83 4.93 -5.64 4.24
CA THR A 83 4.90 -6.81 5.12
C THR A 83 4.92 -8.10 4.30
N GLY A 84 4.15 -8.16 3.23
CA GLY A 84 4.15 -9.28 2.32
C GLY A 84 5.52 -9.50 1.67
N ALA A 85 6.17 -8.42 1.23
CA ALA A 85 7.50 -8.49 0.64
C ALA A 85 8.52 -9.04 1.64
N ASP A 86 8.47 -8.57 2.88
CA ASP A 86 9.38 -9.04 3.93
C ASP A 86 9.15 -10.52 4.24
N ARG A 87 7.90 -10.96 4.26
CA ARG A 87 7.58 -12.37 4.46
C ARG A 87 8.10 -13.24 3.32
N TYR A 88 7.97 -12.79 2.08
CA TYR A 88 8.54 -13.51 0.93
C TYR A 88 10.04 -13.61 1.02
N ARG A 89 10.73 -12.52 1.38
CA ARG A 89 12.19 -12.55 1.59
C ARG A 89 12.58 -13.53 2.67
N SER A 90 11.87 -13.53 3.79
CA SER A 90 12.14 -14.46 4.89
C SER A 90 11.89 -15.91 4.49
N SER A 91 10.80 -16.16 3.77
CA SER A 91 10.48 -17.51 3.28
C SER A 91 11.53 -17.99 2.29
N ASP A 92 11.96 -17.14 1.37
CA ASP A 92 12.99 -17.50 0.38
C ASP A 92 14.31 -17.78 1.06
N ALA A 93 14.72 -16.95 2.02
CA ALA A 93 15.96 -17.16 2.78
C ALA A 93 15.90 -18.46 3.58
N HIS A 94 14.76 -18.76 4.20
CA HIS A 94 14.57 -19.98 4.96
C HIS A 94 14.60 -21.21 4.05
N ALA A 95 13.92 -21.14 2.91
CA ALA A 95 13.93 -22.23 1.94
C ALA A 95 15.33 -22.47 1.38
N LYS A 96 16.08 -21.41 1.09
CA LYS A 96 17.47 -21.52 0.65
C LYS A 96 18.34 -22.19 1.71
N HIS A 97 18.17 -21.79 2.96
CA HIS A 97 18.91 -22.39 4.07
C HIS A 97 18.63 -23.89 4.20
N LEU A 98 17.35 -24.27 4.10
CA LEU A 98 16.97 -25.68 4.15
C LEU A 98 17.55 -26.48 2.98
N LEU A 99 17.54 -25.91 1.78
CA LEU A 99 18.11 -26.55 0.61
C LEU A 99 19.61 -26.70 0.72
N ASP A 100 20.29 -25.70 1.28
CA ASP A 100 21.74 -25.80 1.51
C ASP A 100 22.06 -26.89 2.54
N GLU A 101 21.27 -27.02 3.59
CA GLU A 101 21.41 -28.10 4.55
C GLU A 101 21.23 -29.48 3.90
N VAL A 102 20.23 -29.61 3.05
CA VAL A 102 19.94 -30.84 2.33
C VAL A 102 21.10 -31.19 1.39
N ARG A 103 21.72 -30.20 0.75
CA ARG A 103 22.87 -30.43 -0.10
C ARG A 103 24.07 -30.96 0.67
N GLN A 104 24.25 -30.53 1.91
CA GLN A 104 25.36 -30.95 2.73
C GLN A 104 25.16 -32.32 3.38
N ARG A 105 23.89 -32.64 3.70
CA ARG A 105 23.59 -33.89 4.40
C ARG A 105 23.49 -35.13 3.52
N PRO A 106 22.94 -35.11 2.31
CA PRO A 106 22.59 -36.36 1.61
C PRO A 106 23.76 -37.26 1.28
N LEU A 107 24.92 -36.67 0.99
CA LEU A 107 26.09 -37.47 0.64
C LEU A 107 26.61 -38.31 1.82
N ASP A 108 26.60 -37.72 3.00
CA ASP A 108 27.04 -38.45 4.20
C ASP A 108 25.99 -39.47 4.64
N GLY A 109 24.71 -39.13 4.56
CA GLY A 109 23.64 -40.06 4.90
C GLY A 109 23.53 -41.21 3.94
N ALA A 110 23.75 -40.98 2.63
CA ALA A 110 23.69 -42.01 1.60
C ALA A 110 24.87 -42.98 1.65
N ARG A 111 25.99 -42.57 2.24
CA ARG A 111 27.18 -43.38 2.35
C ARG A 111 27.24 -44.23 3.61
N GLN A 112 26.39 -43.97 4.56
CA GLN A 112 26.37 -44.78 5.76
C GLN A 112 25.84 -46.17 5.42
N PRO A 113 26.59 -47.23 5.78
CA PRO A 113 26.06 -48.56 5.53
C PRO A 113 24.83 -48.82 6.37
N PRO A 114 23.93 -49.62 5.89
CA PRO A 114 22.71 -49.93 6.61
C PRO A 114 22.96 -50.62 7.94
#